data_3f53f97898306d3b92cc3b4a0188ac88
#
_entry.id   3f53f97898306d3b92cc3b4a0188ac88
#
_cell.length_a   1.000
_cell.length_b   1.000
_cell.length_c   1.000
_cell.angle_alpha   90.00
_cell.angle_beta   90.00
_cell.angle_gamma   90.00
#
_symmetry.space_group_name_H-M   'P 1'
#
loop_
_entity.id
_entity.type
_entity.pdbx_description
1 polymer ?
#
loop_
_entity_poly.entity_id
_entity_poly.type
_entity_poly.pdbx_seq_one_letter_code
_entity_poly.pdbx_strand_id
1 'polypeptide(L)'
;MEKYLEHYKGKKILITGGAGAIGSRLSRSLLNLNAFVIVLDNLSSGYTWNLPQSNNMLFVKGEVTDDIDLKRVFNEKPNMVFHLAAFFANQNSVDYPENDLKTNGLGTLKLMEYSVLYNKLERFVYASSGCSIYPSDAPMPYKEELTTMYLSSPYQVTKMLGELYGNYFLKQYELPFTKARFFNSYGPGEVPGQYRNVIPNFIYWAIKGKSLPITGTGEETRDFTYVDDIIDGLLRLGYCEEVIGEAFNLAAGREIKIKYLADTVNKLVGNNNGVKFLSRRKWDTKPRILASNIKAKEMLGFNPDTDFEKGLKVAIKWFKDNWDNIERAASFEPGVSSAVRNK
;
A
#
# COMPACT_ATOMS: atom_id res chain seq x y z
N MET A 1 11.72 25.18 -1.08
CA MET A 1 10.91 23.98 -0.81
C MET A 1 9.62 24.09 -1.60
N GLU A 2 9.13 23.03 -2.24
CA GLU A 2 7.87 23.12 -2.98
C GLU A 2 6.71 23.39 -2.01
N LYS A 3 5.74 24.24 -2.42
CA LYS A 3 4.63 24.71 -1.56
C LYS A 3 3.85 23.59 -0.86
N TYR A 4 3.65 22.45 -1.55
CA TYR A 4 2.91 21.31 -0.96
C TYR A 4 3.66 20.66 0.22
N LEU A 5 4.99 20.77 0.29
CA LEU A 5 5.76 20.24 1.41
C LEU A 5 5.64 21.16 2.64
N GLU A 6 5.56 22.49 2.44
CA GLU A 6 5.37 23.44 3.53
C GLU A 6 3.99 23.33 4.18
N HIS A 7 3.00 22.83 3.45
CA HIS A 7 1.62 22.65 3.90
C HIS A 7 1.48 21.78 5.16
N TYR A 8 2.41 20.84 5.36
CA TYR A 8 2.35 19.88 6.47
C TYR A 8 2.91 20.40 7.79
N LYS A 9 3.65 21.52 7.75
CA LYS A 9 4.29 22.09 8.95
C LYS A 9 3.27 22.42 10.04
N GLY A 10 3.45 21.84 11.22
CA GLY A 10 2.60 22.05 12.40
C GLY A 10 1.23 21.36 12.35
N LYS A 11 0.89 20.63 11.27
CA LYS A 11 -0.36 19.88 11.18
C LYS A 11 -0.28 18.56 11.92
N LYS A 12 -1.41 18.11 12.45
CA LYS A 12 -1.59 16.78 13.03
C LYS A 12 -2.12 15.83 11.97
N ILE A 13 -1.40 14.77 11.69
CA ILE A 13 -1.71 13.84 10.62
C ILE A 13 -1.91 12.44 11.19
N LEU A 14 -3.11 11.89 11.03
CA LEU A 14 -3.41 10.51 11.38
C LEU A 14 -3.05 9.59 10.21
N ILE A 15 -2.21 8.59 10.50
CA ILE A 15 -1.86 7.51 9.57
C ILE A 15 -2.31 6.19 10.20
N THR A 16 -3.32 5.56 9.63
CA THR A 16 -3.65 4.18 9.99
C THR A 16 -2.80 3.22 9.16
N GLY A 17 -2.32 2.13 9.76
CA GLY A 17 -1.33 1.27 9.12
C GLY A 17 0.06 1.91 9.03
N GLY A 18 0.35 2.85 9.95
CA GLY A 18 1.57 3.64 9.92
C GLY A 18 2.85 2.87 10.23
N ALA A 19 2.78 1.66 10.81
CA ALA A 19 3.93 0.78 11.04
C ALA A 19 4.23 -0.16 9.85
N GLY A 20 3.37 -0.15 8.82
CA GLY A 20 3.55 -0.90 7.57
C GLY A 20 4.62 -0.29 6.64
N ALA A 21 4.82 -0.93 5.49
CA ALA A 21 5.85 -0.53 4.51
C ALA A 21 5.69 0.93 4.02
N ILE A 22 4.51 1.29 3.51
CA ILE A 22 4.23 2.65 3.01
C ILE A 22 4.05 3.61 4.19
N GLY A 23 3.29 3.20 5.23
CA GLY A 23 2.96 4.04 6.37
C GLY A 23 4.17 4.53 7.15
N SER A 24 5.17 3.69 7.38
CA SER A 24 6.40 4.08 8.10
C SER A 24 7.25 5.08 7.31
N ARG A 25 7.25 4.96 5.97
CA ARG A 25 7.93 5.92 5.09
C ARG A 25 7.18 7.26 5.07
N LEU A 26 5.84 7.24 4.98
CA LEU A 26 5.02 8.45 5.07
C LEU A 26 5.20 9.14 6.43
N SER A 27 5.18 8.38 7.53
CA SER A 27 5.44 8.90 8.88
C SER A 27 6.77 9.64 8.97
N ARG A 28 7.84 9.03 8.42
CA ARG A 28 9.17 9.66 8.38
C ARG A 28 9.19 10.93 7.56
N SER A 29 8.56 10.92 6.38
CA SER A 29 8.50 12.10 5.51
C SER A 29 7.75 13.26 6.17
N LEU A 30 6.60 12.99 6.79
CA LEU A 30 5.80 14.01 7.48
C LEU A 30 6.52 14.59 8.70
N LEU A 31 7.24 13.76 9.47
CA LEU A 31 8.08 14.24 10.59
C LEU A 31 9.19 15.17 10.10
N ASN A 32 9.82 14.85 8.97
CA ASN A 32 10.84 15.70 8.34
C ASN A 32 10.25 17.04 7.84
N LEU A 33 8.95 17.10 7.58
CA LEU A 33 8.20 18.30 7.24
C LEU A 33 7.65 19.05 8.47
N ASN A 34 8.08 18.66 9.68
CA ASN A 34 7.65 19.21 10.96
C ASN A 34 6.13 19.09 11.23
N ALA A 35 5.50 18.03 10.73
CA ALA A 35 4.16 17.63 11.15
C ALA A 35 4.20 16.89 12.49
N PHE A 36 3.07 16.84 13.20
CA PHE A 36 2.83 15.90 14.29
C PHE A 36 2.11 14.67 13.73
N VAL A 37 2.71 13.50 13.87
CA VAL A 37 2.21 12.26 13.27
C VAL A 37 1.54 11.39 14.33
N ILE A 38 0.29 11.00 14.08
CA ILE A 38 -0.46 10.05 14.90
C ILE A 38 -0.53 8.74 14.11
N VAL A 39 0.04 7.69 14.65
CA VAL A 39 0.04 6.36 14.03
C VAL A 39 -0.92 5.45 14.78
N LEU A 40 -1.90 4.88 14.06
CA LEU A 40 -2.74 3.77 14.54
C LEU A 40 -2.37 2.50 13.77
N ASP A 41 -1.88 1.48 14.46
CA ASP A 41 -1.48 0.20 13.85
C ASP A 41 -1.63 -0.93 14.86
N ASN A 42 -2.21 -2.07 14.45
CA ASN A 42 -2.38 -3.25 15.30
C ASN A 42 -1.13 -4.16 15.31
N LEU A 43 -0.14 -3.86 14.48
CA LEU A 43 1.10 -4.62 14.27
C LEU A 43 0.87 -6.04 13.71
N SER A 44 -0.29 -6.29 13.08
CA SER A 44 -0.55 -7.58 12.43
C SER A 44 0.38 -7.85 11.24
N SER A 45 0.86 -6.77 10.63
CA SER A 45 1.79 -6.83 9.49
C SER A 45 2.73 -5.62 9.40
N GLY A 46 2.62 -4.72 10.37
CA GLY A 46 3.53 -3.61 10.63
C GLY A 46 4.52 -3.95 11.76
N TYR A 47 5.58 -3.18 11.86
CA TYR A 47 6.64 -3.42 12.82
C TYR A 47 7.07 -2.10 13.48
N THR A 48 7.15 -2.07 14.82
CA THR A 48 7.58 -0.87 15.56
C THR A 48 8.99 -0.43 15.21
N TRP A 49 9.88 -1.36 14.86
CA TRP A 49 11.25 -1.05 14.44
C TRP A 49 11.33 -0.35 13.07
N ASN A 50 10.24 -0.36 12.27
CA ASN A 50 10.11 0.43 11.03
C ASN A 50 9.77 1.89 11.30
N LEU A 51 9.15 2.18 12.45
CA LEU A 51 8.73 3.54 12.79
C LEU A 51 9.94 4.44 13.13
N PRO A 52 9.93 5.69 12.69
CA PRO A 52 10.91 6.66 13.17
C PRO A 52 10.69 6.94 14.65
N GLN A 53 11.77 7.19 15.39
CA GLN A 53 11.68 7.70 16.75
C GLN A 53 11.61 9.24 16.71
N SER A 54 10.59 9.84 17.32
CA SER A 54 10.40 11.29 17.35
C SER A 54 9.44 11.69 18.46
N ASN A 55 9.73 12.83 19.12
CA ASN A 55 8.81 13.45 20.08
C ASN A 55 7.55 14.03 19.40
N ASN A 56 7.58 14.22 18.09
CA ASN A 56 6.44 14.68 17.29
C ASN A 56 5.61 13.50 16.74
N MET A 57 5.72 12.32 17.35
CA MET A 57 4.93 11.16 16.94
C MET A 57 4.23 10.52 18.15
N LEU A 58 2.92 10.29 18.00
CA LEU A 58 2.13 9.45 18.89
C LEU A 58 1.87 8.11 18.21
N PHE A 59 2.36 7.03 18.80
CA PHE A 59 2.04 5.67 18.36
C PHE A 59 0.92 5.08 19.25
N VAL A 60 -0.16 4.65 18.63
CA VAL A 60 -1.27 3.92 19.26
C VAL A 60 -1.30 2.51 18.67
N LYS A 61 -0.97 1.51 19.49
CA LYS A 61 -1.21 0.12 19.12
C LYS A 61 -2.70 -0.15 19.27
N GLY A 62 -3.40 -0.38 18.17
CA GLY A 62 -4.85 -0.54 18.18
C GLY A 62 -5.44 -0.89 16.82
N GLU A 63 -6.76 -1.08 16.81
CA GLU A 63 -7.54 -1.57 15.68
C GLU A 63 -8.39 -0.45 15.06
N VAL A 64 -8.44 -0.39 13.72
CA VAL A 64 -9.33 0.54 13.00
C VAL A 64 -10.83 0.19 13.16
N THR A 65 -11.12 -0.96 13.75
CA THR A 65 -12.49 -1.42 14.06
C THR A 65 -12.91 -1.20 15.52
N ASP A 66 -11.98 -0.75 16.37
CA ASP A 66 -12.24 -0.54 17.79
C ASP A 66 -12.56 0.93 18.09
N ASP A 67 -13.72 1.16 18.74
CA ASP A 67 -14.21 2.51 19.04
C ASP A 67 -13.35 3.24 20.09
N ILE A 68 -12.68 2.50 20.99
CA ILE A 68 -11.82 3.10 22.02
C ILE A 68 -10.55 3.62 21.34
N ASP A 69 -9.96 2.82 20.46
CA ASP A 69 -8.76 3.19 19.71
C ASP A 69 -9.03 4.37 18.77
N LEU A 70 -10.16 4.33 18.06
CA LEU A 70 -10.58 5.44 17.19
C LEU A 70 -10.82 6.73 17.99
N LYS A 71 -11.54 6.67 19.11
CA LYS A 71 -11.72 7.83 20.01
C LYS A 71 -10.38 8.39 20.46
N ARG A 72 -9.44 7.52 20.84
CA ARG A 72 -8.11 7.94 21.28
C ARG A 72 -7.37 8.73 20.22
N VAL A 73 -7.33 8.28 18.97
CA VAL A 73 -6.60 8.99 17.90
C VAL A 73 -7.34 10.24 17.44
N PHE A 74 -8.67 10.26 17.41
CA PHE A 74 -9.44 11.44 17.04
C PHE A 74 -9.51 12.51 18.14
N ASN A 75 -9.30 12.16 19.42
CA ASN A 75 -9.13 13.14 20.49
C ASN A 75 -7.89 14.04 20.28
N GLU A 76 -6.92 13.58 19.50
CA GLU A 76 -5.78 14.41 19.07
C GLU A 76 -6.17 15.47 18.02
N LYS A 77 -7.40 15.43 17.49
CA LYS A 77 -7.93 16.35 16.47
C LYS A 77 -7.04 16.43 15.23
N PRO A 78 -6.91 15.34 14.48
CA PRO A 78 -6.10 15.34 13.27
C PRO A 78 -6.65 16.31 12.23
N ASN A 79 -5.77 17.00 11.52
CA ASN A 79 -6.12 17.82 10.36
C ASN A 79 -6.40 16.98 9.12
N MET A 80 -5.67 15.86 9.00
CA MET A 80 -5.75 14.95 7.85
C MET A 80 -5.69 13.51 8.28
N VAL A 81 -6.28 12.65 7.45
CA VAL A 81 -6.20 11.18 7.60
C VAL A 81 -5.60 10.58 6.34
N PHE A 82 -4.55 9.77 6.51
CA PHE A 82 -4.06 8.84 5.50
C PHE A 82 -4.43 7.43 5.93
N HIS A 83 -5.45 6.86 5.29
CA HIS A 83 -5.94 5.52 5.63
C HIS A 83 -5.21 4.46 4.81
N LEU A 84 -4.11 3.93 5.40
CA LEU A 84 -3.27 2.90 4.79
C LEU A 84 -3.45 1.52 5.45
N ALA A 85 -4.14 1.44 6.61
CA ALA A 85 -4.43 0.18 7.27
C ALA A 85 -5.24 -0.73 6.33
N ALA A 86 -4.77 -1.94 6.13
CA ALA A 86 -5.45 -2.93 5.31
C ALA A 86 -5.03 -4.35 5.70
N PHE A 87 -5.96 -5.28 5.61
CA PHE A 87 -5.67 -6.70 5.56
C PHE A 87 -5.19 -7.03 4.14
N PHE A 88 -3.90 -7.02 3.95
CA PHE A 88 -3.24 -7.14 2.65
C PHE A 88 -2.89 -8.62 2.36
N ALA A 89 -3.04 -9.22 1.22
CA ALA A 89 -3.58 -8.78 -0.05
C ALA A 89 -4.48 -9.88 -0.65
N ASN A 90 -4.53 -10.06 -1.98
CA ASN A 90 -5.44 -11.01 -2.64
C ASN A 90 -5.43 -12.41 -2.04
N GLN A 91 -4.26 -13.09 -1.92
CA GLN A 91 -4.19 -14.44 -1.36
C GLN A 91 -4.65 -14.50 0.09
N ASN A 92 -4.23 -13.52 0.90
CA ASN A 92 -4.61 -13.44 2.31
C ASN A 92 -6.14 -13.31 2.47
N SER A 93 -6.77 -12.48 1.63
CA SER A 93 -8.22 -12.29 1.64
C SER A 93 -9.00 -13.53 1.20
N VAL A 94 -8.44 -14.34 0.28
CA VAL A 94 -9.04 -15.63 -0.10
C VAL A 94 -8.95 -16.62 1.05
N ASP A 95 -7.85 -16.62 1.78
CA ASP A 95 -7.64 -17.47 2.94
C ASP A 95 -8.47 -17.03 4.16
N TYR A 96 -8.66 -15.73 4.35
CA TYR A 96 -9.35 -15.13 5.50
C TYR A 96 -10.33 -14.01 5.10
N PRO A 97 -11.43 -14.32 4.39
CA PRO A 97 -12.32 -13.29 3.83
C PRO A 97 -13.03 -12.45 4.90
N GLU A 98 -13.34 -13.02 6.07
CA GLU A 98 -13.97 -12.30 7.17
C GLU A 98 -13.03 -11.26 7.79
N ASN A 99 -11.73 -11.58 7.94
CA ASN A 99 -10.73 -10.64 8.42
C ASN A 99 -10.52 -9.50 7.43
N ASP A 100 -10.55 -9.82 6.13
CA ASP A 100 -10.50 -8.82 5.07
C ASP A 100 -11.70 -7.86 5.15
N LEU A 101 -12.92 -8.39 5.21
CA LEU A 101 -14.13 -7.58 5.35
C LEU A 101 -14.14 -6.75 6.63
N LYS A 102 -13.71 -7.32 7.74
CA LYS A 102 -13.63 -6.63 9.03
C LYS A 102 -12.65 -5.44 8.95
N THR A 103 -11.43 -5.67 8.48
CA THR A 103 -10.41 -4.62 8.45
C THR A 103 -10.67 -3.61 7.33
N ASN A 104 -10.80 -4.08 6.10
CA ASN A 104 -10.88 -3.21 4.92
C ASN A 104 -12.28 -2.61 4.73
N GLY A 105 -13.34 -3.33 5.08
CA GLY A 105 -14.74 -2.86 4.96
C GLY A 105 -15.18 -2.10 6.20
N LEU A 106 -15.37 -2.81 7.33
CA LEU A 106 -15.88 -2.20 8.55
C LEU A 106 -14.92 -1.16 9.14
N GLY A 107 -13.62 -1.44 9.16
CA GLY A 107 -12.60 -0.49 9.65
C GLY A 107 -12.60 0.82 8.85
N THR A 108 -12.70 0.73 7.53
CA THR A 108 -12.79 1.92 6.66
C THR A 108 -14.08 2.72 6.93
N LEU A 109 -15.23 2.04 7.05
CA LEU A 109 -16.50 2.67 7.38
C LEU A 109 -16.41 3.43 8.71
N LYS A 110 -15.99 2.76 9.79
CA LYS A 110 -15.85 3.38 11.11
C LYS A 110 -14.91 4.58 11.10
N LEU A 111 -13.77 4.48 10.42
CA LEU A 111 -12.82 5.59 10.33
C LEU A 111 -13.44 6.82 9.63
N MET A 112 -14.26 6.62 8.59
CA MET A 112 -15.00 7.70 7.92
C MET A 112 -16.08 8.30 8.83
N GLU A 113 -16.83 7.48 9.59
CA GLU A 113 -17.81 7.95 10.57
C GLU A 113 -17.13 8.82 11.64
N TYR A 114 -16.02 8.36 12.21
CA TYR A 114 -15.25 9.15 13.17
C TYR A 114 -14.68 10.43 12.56
N SER A 115 -14.27 10.38 11.29
CA SER A 115 -13.78 11.56 10.56
C SER A 115 -14.83 12.65 10.43
N VAL A 116 -16.09 12.28 10.17
CA VAL A 116 -17.21 13.20 10.12
C VAL A 116 -17.61 13.67 11.51
N LEU A 117 -17.69 12.73 12.49
CA LEU A 117 -18.17 13.03 13.83
C LEU A 117 -17.25 13.98 14.61
N TYR A 118 -15.93 13.78 14.50
CA TYR A 118 -14.98 14.48 15.38
C TYR A 118 -14.35 15.70 14.74
N ASN A 119 -14.45 15.93 13.40
CA ASN A 119 -13.67 16.99 12.86
C ASN A 119 -14.06 17.58 11.50
N LYS A 120 -13.51 18.76 11.31
CA LYS A 120 -13.36 19.45 10.04
C LYS A 120 -12.00 19.03 9.44
N LEU A 121 -11.92 17.83 8.90
CA LEU A 121 -10.72 17.38 8.21
C LEU A 121 -10.47 18.23 6.95
N GLU A 122 -9.22 18.56 6.72
CA GLU A 122 -8.79 19.17 5.46
C GLU A 122 -8.71 18.13 4.34
N ARG A 123 -8.40 16.85 4.69
CA ARG A 123 -8.27 15.76 3.71
C ARG A 123 -8.41 14.39 4.35
N PHE A 124 -9.09 13.49 3.63
CA PHE A 124 -9.09 12.05 3.87
C PHE A 124 -8.54 11.35 2.63
N VAL A 125 -7.32 10.82 2.70
CA VAL A 125 -6.68 10.07 1.61
C VAL A 125 -6.86 8.58 1.87
N TYR A 126 -7.57 7.90 0.97
CA TYR A 126 -7.81 6.46 1.04
C TYR A 126 -6.84 5.68 0.14
N ALA A 127 -6.12 4.73 0.73
CA ALA A 127 -5.28 3.79 -0.01
C ALA A 127 -6.13 2.70 -0.67
N SER A 128 -6.47 2.91 -1.93
CA SER A 128 -7.10 1.92 -2.80
C SER A 128 -6.04 1.09 -3.55
N SER A 129 -6.46 0.22 -4.47
CA SER A 129 -5.57 -0.71 -5.18
C SER A 129 -5.83 -0.73 -6.67
N GLY A 130 -4.98 -0.08 -7.45
CA GLY A 130 -5.04 -0.11 -8.91
C GLY A 130 -4.75 -1.49 -9.51
N CYS A 131 -3.88 -2.29 -8.89
CA CYS A 131 -3.66 -3.68 -9.34
C CYS A 131 -4.92 -4.55 -9.25
N SER A 132 -5.83 -4.19 -8.34
CA SER A 132 -6.96 -5.04 -7.95
C SER A 132 -8.26 -4.66 -8.61
N ILE A 133 -8.70 -3.40 -8.52
CA ILE A 133 -10.07 -2.97 -8.82
C ILE A 133 -10.41 -2.82 -10.31
N TYR A 134 -9.43 -2.78 -11.20
CA TYR A 134 -9.70 -2.71 -12.64
C TYR A 134 -10.12 -4.05 -13.21
N PRO A 135 -10.97 -4.07 -14.26
CA PRO A 135 -11.33 -5.31 -14.97
C PRO A 135 -10.10 -6.05 -15.49
N SER A 136 -10.15 -7.39 -15.50
CA SER A 136 -9.04 -8.20 -16.04
C SER A 136 -8.86 -8.08 -17.55
N ASP A 137 -9.91 -7.71 -18.25
CA ASP A 137 -10.01 -7.51 -19.70
C ASP A 137 -9.99 -6.03 -20.12
N ALA A 138 -9.81 -5.11 -19.17
CA ALA A 138 -9.72 -3.69 -19.46
C ALA A 138 -8.55 -3.36 -20.38
N PRO A 139 -8.71 -2.38 -21.30
CA PRO A 139 -7.60 -1.91 -22.12
C PRO A 139 -6.50 -1.30 -21.26
N MET A 140 -5.24 -1.59 -21.61
CA MET A 140 -4.08 -1.01 -20.97
C MET A 140 -3.51 0.14 -21.77
N PRO A 141 -2.89 1.14 -21.12
CA PRO A 141 -2.73 1.26 -19.65
C PRO A 141 -4.05 1.55 -18.92
N TYR A 142 -4.23 1.02 -17.71
CA TYR A 142 -5.43 1.23 -16.92
C TYR A 142 -5.60 2.69 -16.54
N LYS A 143 -6.78 3.25 -16.85
CA LYS A 143 -7.18 4.61 -16.53
C LYS A 143 -8.20 4.63 -15.41
N GLU A 144 -8.28 5.74 -14.68
CA GLU A 144 -9.06 5.85 -13.45
C GLU A 144 -10.58 5.72 -13.66
N GLU A 145 -11.09 6.02 -14.82
CA GLU A 145 -12.53 5.86 -15.19
C GLU A 145 -12.97 4.41 -15.37
N LEU A 146 -12.01 3.47 -15.52
CA LEU A 146 -12.34 2.05 -15.70
C LEU A 146 -12.83 1.44 -14.39
N THR A 147 -14.00 0.80 -14.42
CA THR A 147 -14.58 0.12 -13.26
C THR A 147 -15.21 -1.20 -13.67
N THR A 148 -15.40 -2.11 -12.70
CA THR A 148 -16.10 -3.38 -12.90
C THR A 148 -16.83 -3.80 -11.64
N MET A 149 -17.95 -4.53 -11.83
CA MET A 149 -18.64 -5.24 -10.75
C MET A 149 -18.14 -6.69 -10.59
N TYR A 150 -17.30 -7.17 -11.51
CA TYR A 150 -16.77 -8.54 -11.50
C TYR A 150 -15.33 -8.53 -10.95
N LEU A 151 -15.19 -8.87 -9.68
CA LEU A 151 -13.94 -8.88 -8.95
C LEU A 151 -13.58 -10.33 -8.55
N SER A 152 -12.31 -10.67 -8.55
CA SER A 152 -11.83 -12.05 -8.42
C SER A 152 -11.29 -12.41 -7.03
N SER A 153 -11.33 -11.49 -6.07
CA SER A 153 -10.93 -11.76 -4.69
C SER A 153 -11.69 -10.87 -3.69
N PRO A 154 -11.85 -11.30 -2.42
CA PRO A 154 -12.42 -10.47 -1.37
C PRO A 154 -11.70 -9.13 -1.19
N TYR A 155 -10.37 -9.10 -1.26
CA TYR A 155 -9.58 -7.88 -1.19
C TYR A 155 -9.97 -6.84 -2.26
N GLN A 156 -10.23 -7.29 -3.48
CA GLN A 156 -10.70 -6.41 -4.55
C GLN A 156 -12.08 -5.81 -4.22
N VAL A 157 -12.98 -6.65 -3.70
CA VAL A 157 -14.33 -6.23 -3.27
C VAL A 157 -14.23 -5.19 -2.16
N THR A 158 -13.45 -5.43 -1.13
CA THR A 158 -13.35 -4.52 0.03
C THR A 158 -12.63 -3.22 -0.31
N LYS A 159 -11.64 -3.23 -1.22
CA LYS A 159 -11.02 -1.99 -1.71
C LYS A 159 -11.99 -1.14 -2.53
N MET A 160 -12.80 -1.75 -3.39
CA MET A 160 -13.87 -1.05 -4.11
C MET A 160 -14.94 -0.54 -3.14
N LEU A 161 -15.33 -1.33 -2.13
CA LEU A 161 -16.28 -0.92 -1.09
C LEU A 161 -15.82 0.37 -0.38
N GLY A 162 -14.53 0.48 -0.04
CA GLY A 162 -13.97 1.70 0.55
C GLY A 162 -14.07 2.92 -0.36
N GLU A 163 -13.89 2.77 -1.67
CA GLU A 163 -14.11 3.87 -2.63
C GLU A 163 -15.58 4.28 -2.69
N LEU A 164 -16.50 3.32 -2.69
CA LEU A 164 -17.95 3.58 -2.71
C LEU A 164 -18.42 4.30 -1.44
N TYR A 165 -17.98 3.84 -0.26
CA TYR A 165 -18.25 4.55 0.99
C TYR A 165 -17.65 5.95 0.98
N GLY A 166 -16.42 6.14 0.53
CA GLY A 166 -15.80 7.45 0.44
C GLY A 166 -16.60 8.42 -0.43
N ASN A 167 -17.11 7.96 -1.58
CA ASN A 167 -17.98 8.76 -2.44
C ASN A 167 -19.31 9.10 -1.74
N TYR A 168 -19.89 8.15 -0.97
CA TYR A 168 -21.09 8.39 -0.17
C TYR A 168 -20.85 9.44 0.92
N PHE A 169 -19.77 9.30 1.69
CA PHE A 169 -19.42 10.23 2.77
C PHE A 169 -19.08 11.63 2.25
N LEU A 170 -18.42 11.73 1.10
CA LEU A 170 -18.19 13.00 0.42
C LEU A 170 -19.53 13.67 0.07
N LYS A 171 -20.45 12.94 -0.55
CA LYS A 171 -21.72 13.49 -1.03
C LYS A 171 -22.68 13.86 0.10
N GLN A 172 -22.75 13.07 1.16
CA GLN A 172 -23.75 13.24 2.22
C GLN A 172 -23.23 14.07 3.41
N TYR A 173 -21.91 14.03 3.66
CA TYR A 173 -21.30 14.63 4.85
C TYR A 173 -20.13 15.57 4.52
N GLU A 174 -19.91 15.85 3.24
CA GLU A 174 -18.85 16.75 2.77
C GLU A 174 -17.44 16.33 3.24
N LEU A 175 -17.23 15.02 3.53
CA LEU A 175 -15.90 14.51 3.86
C LEU A 175 -14.94 14.75 2.69
N PRO A 176 -13.84 15.52 2.87
CA PRO A 176 -12.93 15.85 1.76
C PRO A 176 -12.07 14.63 1.35
N PHE A 177 -12.72 13.69 0.67
CA PHE A 177 -12.22 12.35 0.36
C PHE A 177 -11.53 12.30 -1.00
N THR A 178 -10.38 11.63 -1.09
CA THR A 178 -9.69 11.29 -2.34
C THR A 178 -9.10 9.88 -2.30
N LYS A 179 -8.88 9.28 -3.46
CA LYS A 179 -8.48 7.88 -3.63
C LYS A 179 -7.10 7.78 -4.27
N ALA A 180 -6.15 7.16 -3.57
CA ALA A 180 -4.84 6.79 -4.08
C ALA A 180 -4.85 5.31 -4.50
N ARG A 181 -4.85 5.02 -5.79
CA ARG A 181 -4.80 3.66 -6.34
C ARG A 181 -3.36 3.24 -6.56
N PHE A 182 -2.84 2.44 -5.63
CA PHE A 182 -1.45 1.94 -5.70
C PHE A 182 -1.31 0.80 -6.70
N PHE A 183 -0.20 0.82 -7.40
CA PHE A 183 0.33 -0.33 -8.14
C PHE A 183 1.53 -0.89 -7.37
N ASN A 184 2.03 -2.06 -7.76
CA ASN A 184 2.99 -2.84 -6.98
C ASN A 184 4.10 -1.98 -6.35
N SER A 185 3.85 -1.48 -5.13
CA SER A 185 4.83 -0.72 -4.35
C SER A 185 6.02 -1.59 -3.99
N TYR A 186 7.25 -1.03 -4.02
CA TYR A 186 8.44 -1.70 -3.55
C TYR A 186 9.42 -0.71 -2.93
N GLY A 187 10.29 -1.20 -2.06
CA GLY A 187 11.33 -0.39 -1.44
C GLY A 187 11.59 -0.76 0.02
N PRO A 188 12.32 0.09 0.77
CA PRO A 188 12.52 -0.09 2.20
C PRO A 188 11.21 -0.13 2.99
N GLY A 189 11.16 -0.98 4.03
CA GLY A 189 10.03 -1.07 4.96
C GLY A 189 9.16 -2.30 4.75
N GLU A 190 9.18 -2.97 3.59
CA GLU A 190 8.37 -4.17 3.34
C GLU A 190 9.12 -5.44 3.74
N VAL A 191 8.63 -6.10 4.78
CA VAL A 191 9.15 -7.37 5.29
C VAL A 191 8.58 -8.53 4.46
N PRO A 192 9.39 -9.55 4.10
CA PRO A 192 8.95 -10.68 3.30
C PRO A 192 8.00 -11.61 4.05
N GLY A 193 7.22 -12.41 3.33
CA GLY A 193 6.33 -13.41 3.93
C GLY A 193 5.34 -13.99 2.92
N GLN A 194 4.53 -14.96 3.40
CA GLN A 194 3.58 -15.72 2.59
C GLN A 194 2.60 -14.83 1.79
N TYR A 195 2.15 -13.73 2.39
CA TYR A 195 1.16 -12.82 1.81
C TYR A 195 1.76 -11.48 1.35
N ARG A 196 3.07 -11.44 1.10
CA ARG A 196 3.78 -10.24 0.69
C ARG A 196 4.05 -10.18 -0.81
N ASN A 197 4.44 -9.00 -1.28
CA ASN A 197 4.79 -8.77 -2.67
C ASN A 197 6.01 -9.60 -3.11
N VAL A 198 6.18 -9.71 -4.41
CA VAL A 198 7.23 -10.55 -5.02
C VAL A 198 8.64 -10.00 -4.73
N ILE A 199 8.84 -8.68 -4.70
CA ILE A 199 10.18 -8.07 -4.53
C ILE A 199 10.79 -8.40 -3.17
N PRO A 200 10.13 -8.13 -2.01
CA PRO A 200 10.71 -8.49 -0.71
C PRO A 200 10.95 -9.98 -0.59
N ASN A 201 10.09 -10.83 -1.14
CA ASN A 201 10.26 -12.28 -1.12
C ASN A 201 11.46 -12.72 -1.96
N PHE A 202 11.66 -12.15 -3.15
CA PHE A 202 12.83 -12.47 -3.98
C PHE A 202 14.14 -12.01 -3.32
N ILE A 203 14.18 -10.81 -2.74
CA ILE A 203 15.36 -10.33 -2.02
C ILE A 203 15.70 -11.26 -0.86
N TYR A 204 14.70 -11.66 -0.06
CA TYR A 204 14.89 -12.57 1.07
C TYR A 204 15.46 -13.92 0.63
N TRP A 205 14.83 -14.56 -0.36
CA TRP A 205 15.29 -15.87 -0.85
C TRP A 205 16.66 -15.77 -1.51
N ALA A 206 16.96 -14.70 -2.23
CA ALA A 206 18.29 -14.51 -2.82
C ALA A 206 19.37 -14.36 -1.74
N ILE A 207 19.14 -13.57 -0.68
CA ILE A 207 20.08 -13.44 0.45
C ILE A 207 20.27 -14.77 1.18
N LYS A 208 19.21 -15.60 1.28
CA LYS A 208 19.29 -16.97 1.85
C LYS A 208 19.95 -17.98 0.90
N GLY A 209 20.43 -17.57 -0.27
CA GLY A 209 21.02 -18.47 -1.26
C GLY A 209 20.03 -19.51 -1.78
N LYS A 210 18.78 -19.15 -1.98
CA LYS A 210 17.74 -20.04 -2.53
C LYS A 210 17.37 -19.66 -3.95
N SER A 211 16.85 -20.61 -4.73
CA SER A 211 16.23 -20.32 -6.03
C SER A 211 14.97 -19.50 -5.85
N LEU A 212 14.73 -18.50 -6.73
CA LEU A 212 13.59 -17.61 -6.63
C LEU A 212 12.33 -18.25 -7.23
N PRO A 213 11.22 -18.37 -6.48
CA PRO A 213 10.00 -18.99 -6.97
C PRO A 213 9.21 -18.04 -7.86
N ILE A 214 9.12 -18.32 -9.16
CA ILE A 214 8.28 -17.61 -10.12
C ILE A 214 6.98 -18.37 -10.31
N THR A 215 5.87 -17.74 -9.99
CA THR A 215 4.52 -18.29 -10.26
C THR A 215 4.10 -17.91 -11.67
N GLY A 216 3.91 -18.89 -12.55
CA GLY A 216 3.64 -18.67 -13.97
C GLY A 216 4.88 -18.91 -14.84
N THR A 217 4.98 -18.16 -15.93
CA THR A 217 6.05 -18.31 -16.95
C THR A 217 7.23 -17.38 -16.74
N GLY A 218 7.03 -16.32 -15.94
CA GLY A 218 8.00 -15.23 -15.79
C GLY A 218 7.86 -14.11 -16.83
N GLU A 219 7.03 -14.33 -17.87
CA GLU A 219 6.70 -13.30 -18.87
C GLU A 219 5.61 -12.34 -18.38
N GLU A 220 4.95 -12.68 -17.28
CA GLU A 220 4.00 -11.80 -16.62
C GLU A 220 4.67 -10.48 -16.25
N THR A 221 3.96 -9.37 -16.45
CA THR A 221 4.48 -8.03 -16.16
C THR A 221 3.71 -7.35 -15.03
N ARG A 222 4.40 -6.50 -14.28
CA ARG A 222 3.82 -5.65 -13.25
C ARG A 222 4.37 -4.23 -13.37
N ASP A 223 3.55 -3.27 -12.97
CA ASP A 223 3.96 -1.88 -12.79
C ASP A 223 4.46 -1.72 -11.36
N PHE A 224 5.80 -1.67 -11.20
CA PHE A 224 6.44 -1.49 -9.90
C PHE A 224 6.77 -0.03 -9.66
N THR A 225 6.25 0.51 -8.56
CA THR A 225 6.45 1.90 -8.16
C THR A 225 7.29 1.97 -6.89
N TYR A 226 8.36 2.75 -6.92
CA TYR A 226 9.22 2.91 -5.76
C TYR A 226 8.48 3.63 -4.62
N VAL A 227 8.71 3.20 -3.38
CA VAL A 227 7.91 3.66 -2.24
C VAL A 227 7.99 5.17 -2.02
N ASP A 228 9.15 5.80 -2.24
CA ASP A 228 9.28 7.25 -2.05
C ASP A 228 8.53 8.05 -3.14
N ASP A 229 8.40 7.51 -4.36
CA ASP A 229 7.53 8.11 -5.39
C ASP A 229 6.05 8.04 -4.95
N ILE A 230 5.62 6.92 -4.32
CA ILE A 230 4.27 6.81 -3.74
C ILE A 230 4.07 7.83 -2.63
N ILE A 231 5.08 8.04 -1.76
CA ILE A 231 5.00 9.04 -0.70
C ILE A 231 4.84 10.46 -1.28
N ASP A 232 5.59 10.80 -2.33
CA ASP A 232 5.42 12.08 -3.04
C ASP A 232 3.98 12.26 -3.54
N GLY A 233 3.43 11.22 -4.20
CA GLY A 233 2.04 11.22 -4.67
C GLY A 233 1.02 11.40 -3.53
N LEU A 234 1.22 10.72 -2.38
CA LEU A 234 0.37 10.86 -1.20
C LEU A 234 0.42 12.28 -0.62
N LEU A 235 1.61 12.87 -0.53
CA LEU A 235 1.76 14.24 -0.05
C LEU A 235 1.08 15.25 -0.98
N ARG A 236 1.14 15.05 -2.29
CA ARG A 236 0.42 15.88 -3.28
C ARG A 236 -1.10 15.74 -3.14
N LEU A 237 -1.63 14.53 -2.93
CA LEU A 237 -3.05 14.28 -2.67
C LEU A 237 -3.53 14.92 -1.36
N GLY A 238 -2.70 14.97 -0.35
CA GLY A 238 -3.02 15.65 0.90
C GLY A 238 -3.11 17.18 0.76
N TYR A 239 -2.39 17.78 -0.19
CA TYR A 239 -2.29 19.22 -0.40
C TYR A 239 -3.28 19.78 -1.41
N CYS A 240 -3.43 19.14 -2.57
CA CYS A 240 -4.17 19.67 -3.71
C CYS A 240 -5.69 19.70 -3.44
N GLU A 241 -6.37 20.83 -3.63
CA GLU A 241 -7.80 20.96 -3.35
C GLU A 241 -8.66 20.35 -4.46
N GLU A 242 -8.21 20.41 -5.70
CA GLU A 242 -8.92 19.94 -6.88
C GLU A 242 -9.08 18.42 -6.97
N VAL A 243 -8.47 17.66 -6.03
CA VAL A 243 -8.51 16.20 -6.02
C VAL A 243 -9.68 15.61 -5.23
N ILE A 244 -10.49 16.45 -4.57
CA ILE A 244 -11.62 15.97 -3.76
C ILE A 244 -12.61 15.21 -4.66
N GLY A 245 -12.97 14.00 -4.26
CA GLY A 245 -13.85 13.10 -5.03
C GLY A 245 -13.13 12.26 -6.09
N GLU A 246 -11.91 12.62 -6.46
CA GLU A 246 -11.18 12.01 -7.56
C GLU A 246 -10.36 10.79 -7.12
N ALA A 247 -10.06 9.92 -8.09
CA ALA A 247 -9.13 8.81 -7.95
C ALA A 247 -7.89 9.07 -8.80
N PHE A 248 -6.72 8.63 -8.28
CA PHE A 248 -5.44 8.77 -8.98
C PHE A 248 -4.64 7.48 -8.92
N ASN A 249 -4.14 7.04 -10.08
CA ASN A 249 -3.15 5.99 -10.17
C ASN A 249 -1.78 6.52 -9.73
N LEU A 250 -1.30 6.10 -8.58
CA LEU A 250 0.07 6.35 -8.15
C LEU A 250 0.94 5.18 -8.64
N ALA A 251 1.45 5.30 -9.85
CA ALA A 251 2.13 4.24 -10.58
C ALA A 251 3.31 4.78 -11.40
N ALA A 252 4.32 3.93 -11.59
CA ALA A 252 5.48 4.30 -12.41
C ALA A 252 5.14 4.41 -13.92
N GLY A 253 4.06 3.76 -14.36
CA GLY A 253 3.64 3.77 -15.76
C GLY A 253 4.56 2.96 -16.68
N ARG A 254 5.21 1.91 -16.15
CA ARG A 254 6.12 1.03 -16.89
C ARG A 254 6.00 -0.42 -16.45
N GLU A 255 6.10 -1.32 -17.42
CA GLU A 255 6.01 -2.76 -17.17
C GLU A 255 7.40 -3.37 -16.95
N ILE A 256 7.50 -4.19 -15.91
CA ILE A 256 8.68 -5.01 -15.60
C ILE A 256 8.27 -6.48 -15.63
N LYS A 257 8.97 -7.31 -16.41
CA LYS A 257 8.79 -8.77 -16.44
C LYS A 257 9.25 -9.39 -15.12
N ILE A 258 8.49 -10.38 -14.62
CA ILE A 258 8.85 -11.07 -13.37
C ILE A 258 10.18 -11.83 -13.50
N LYS A 259 10.46 -12.39 -14.68
CA LYS A 259 11.77 -13.04 -14.93
C LYS A 259 12.92 -12.05 -14.89
N TYR A 260 12.77 -10.86 -15.49
CA TYR A 260 13.78 -9.79 -15.45
C TYR A 260 14.02 -9.31 -14.01
N LEU A 261 12.95 -9.13 -13.22
CA LEU A 261 13.06 -8.81 -11.79
C LEU A 261 13.87 -9.88 -11.05
N ALA A 262 13.55 -11.17 -11.24
CA ALA A 262 14.24 -12.26 -10.56
C ALA A 262 15.74 -12.31 -10.91
N ASP A 263 16.08 -12.19 -12.20
CA ASP A 263 17.46 -12.19 -12.65
C ASP A 263 18.24 -10.97 -12.10
N THR A 264 17.59 -9.80 -12.08
CA THR A 264 18.19 -8.58 -11.53
C THR A 264 18.43 -8.70 -10.02
N VAL A 265 17.48 -9.23 -9.25
CA VAL A 265 17.68 -9.47 -7.81
C VAL A 265 18.82 -10.46 -7.58
N ASN A 266 18.84 -11.60 -8.29
CA ASN A 266 19.91 -12.59 -8.19
C ASN A 266 21.28 -11.95 -8.49
N LYS A 267 21.39 -11.18 -9.57
CA LYS A 267 22.62 -10.46 -9.94
C LYS A 267 23.08 -9.47 -8.86
N LEU A 268 22.16 -8.65 -8.34
CA LEU A 268 22.48 -7.60 -7.35
C LEU A 268 22.84 -8.16 -5.98
N VAL A 269 22.28 -9.32 -5.60
CA VAL A 269 22.59 -10.01 -4.34
C VAL A 269 23.84 -10.90 -4.49
N GLY A 270 24.15 -11.37 -5.68
CA GLY A 270 25.19 -12.36 -5.94
C GLY A 270 24.71 -13.81 -5.75
N ASN A 271 23.42 -14.08 -5.95
CA ASN A 271 22.82 -15.40 -5.83
C ASN A 271 22.89 -16.18 -7.17
N ASN A 272 23.53 -17.33 -7.18
CA ASN A 272 23.71 -18.17 -8.37
C ASN A 272 22.71 -19.31 -8.48
N ASN A 273 21.71 -19.43 -7.58
CA ASN A 273 20.78 -20.56 -7.54
C ASN A 273 19.56 -20.39 -8.48
N GLY A 274 19.56 -19.35 -9.33
CA GLY A 274 18.59 -19.15 -10.41
C GLY A 274 17.14 -19.00 -9.95
N VAL A 275 16.22 -19.54 -10.75
CA VAL A 275 14.77 -19.45 -10.54
C VAL A 275 14.12 -20.82 -10.57
N LYS A 276 12.97 -20.96 -9.89
CA LYS A 276 12.11 -22.15 -9.94
C LYS A 276 10.71 -21.74 -10.37
N PHE A 277 10.19 -22.31 -11.45
CA PHE A 277 8.84 -22.04 -11.92
C PHE A 277 7.80 -22.86 -11.15
N LEU A 278 6.70 -22.22 -10.77
CA LEU A 278 5.57 -22.79 -10.04
C LEU A 278 4.27 -22.56 -10.84
N SER A 279 3.26 -23.38 -10.59
CA SER A 279 1.94 -23.22 -11.20
C SER A 279 1.32 -21.88 -10.83
N ARG A 280 0.61 -21.25 -11.80
CA ARG A 280 -0.10 -20.00 -11.59
C ARG A 280 -1.26 -20.15 -10.61
N ARG A 281 -1.50 -19.14 -9.78
CA ARG A 281 -2.60 -19.13 -8.81
C ARG A 281 -3.92 -18.86 -9.53
N LYS A 282 -5.03 -19.49 -9.08
CA LYS A 282 -6.35 -19.37 -9.73
C LYS A 282 -6.90 -17.93 -9.77
N TRP A 283 -6.65 -17.15 -8.72
CA TRP A 283 -7.11 -15.76 -8.62
C TRP A 283 -6.24 -14.76 -9.40
N ASP A 284 -5.01 -15.13 -9.78
CA ASP A 284 -4.11 -14.28 -10.57
C ASP A 284 -4.49 -14.36 -12.05
N THR A 285 -5.51 -13.61 -12.42
CA THR A 285 -6.09 -13.61 -13.78
C THR A 285 -5.41 -12.63 -14.72
N LYS A 286 -4.60 -11.70 -14.21
CA LYS A 286 -3.98 -10.63 -15.00
C LYS A 286 -2.54 -10.97 -15.38
N PRO A 287 -2.25 -11.35 -16.66
CA PRO A 287 -0.88 -11.61 -17.10
C PRO A 287 -0.04 -10.33 -17.13
N ARG A 288 -0.66 -9.19 -17.42
CA ARG A 288 -0.03 -7.89 -17.49
C ARG A 288 -0.76 -6.89 -16.59
N ILE A 289 -0.01 -5.97 -16.00
CA ILE A 289 -0.54 -4.84 -15.25
C ILE A 289 0.30 -3.61 -15.58
N LEU A 290 -0.35 -2.60 -16.19
CA LEU A 290 0.23 -1.31 -16.53
C LEU A 290 -0.79 -0.21 -16.25
N ALA A 291 -0.40 0.81 -15.50
CA ALA A 291 -1.23 1.97 -15.21
C ALA A 291 -0.97 3.14 -16.17
N SER A 292 -2.01 3.93 -16.43
CA SER A 292 -1.84 5.32 -16.86
C SER A 292 -1.65 6.18 -15.61
N ASN A 293 -0.61 6.97 -15.57
CA ASN A 293 -0.36 7.98 -14.53
C ASN A 293 -0.54 9.42 -15.07
N ILE A 294 -1.12 9.56 -16.26
CA ILE A 294 -1.30 10.86 -16.94
C ILE A 294 -2.12 11.81 -16.07
N LYS A 295 -3.25 11.36 -15.53
CA LYS A 295 -4.10 12.18 -14.67
C LYS A 295 -3.35 12.68 -13.42
N ALA A 296 -2.59 11.79 -12.76
CA ALA A 296 -1.79 12.16 -11.61
C ALA A 296 -0.67 13.17 -12.00
N LYS A 297 -0.07 13.00 -13.16
CA LYS A 297 0.93 13.94 -13.68
C LYS A 297 0.34 15.32 -13.96
N GLU A 298 -0.79 15.38 -14.64
CA GLU A 298 -1.44 16.64 -15.05
C GLU A 298 -2.03 17.41 -13.87
N MET A 299 -2.75 16.73 -12.97
CA MET A 299 -3.47 17.38 -11.88
C MET A 299 -2.61 17.56 -10.62
N LEU A 300 -1.69 16.64 -10.34
CA LEU A 300 -0.88 16.66 -9.11
C LEU A 300 0.57 17.09 -9.36
N GLY A 301 1.04 17.09 -10.61
CA GLY A 301 2.47 17.18 -10.91
C GLY A 301 3.25 15.93 -10.44
N PHE A 302 2.56 14.79 -10.25
CA PHE A 302 3.19 13.54 -9.85
C PHE A 302 4.07 12.99 -10.97
N ASN A 303 5.36 12.84 -10.71
CA ASN A 303 6.32 12.37 -11.70
C ASN A 303 7.25 11.31 -11.09
N PRO A 304 6.83 10.02 -11.08
CA PRO A 304 7.64 8.94 -10.53
C PRO A 304 8.82 8.65 -11.45
N ASP A 305 10.01 9.13 -11.11
CA ASP A 305 11.22 9.05 -11.93
C ASP A 305 12.29 8.09 -11.37
N THR A 306 12.02 7.45 -10.23
CA THR A 306 12.97 6.51 -9.64
C THR A 306 13.28 5.36 -10.60
N ASP A 307 14.55 5.23 -11.01
CA ASP A 307 15.01 4.09 -11.79
C ASP A 307 14.81 2.77 -11.05
N PHE A 308 14.29 1.76 -11.74
CA PHE A 308 13.88 0.50 -11.11
C PHE A 308 15.05 -0.23 -10.44
N GLU A 309 16.21 -0.33 -11.10
CA GLU A 309 17.38 -1.01 -10.53
C GLU A 309 18.00 -0.19 -9.38
N LYS A 310 17.97 1.15 -9.45
CA LYS A 310 18.41 2.00 -8.33
C LYS A 310 17.51 1.76 -7.10
N GLY A 311 16.19 1.74 -7.28
CA GLY A 311 15.25 1.43 -6.21
C GLY A 311 15.47 0.04 -5.62
N LEU A 312 15.73 -0.98 -6.44
CA LEU A 312 16.07 -2.33 -5.99
C LEU A 312 17.36 -2.36 -5.16
N LYS A 313 18.40 -1.64 -5.58
CA LYS A 313 19.67 -1.54 -4.80
C LYS A 313 19.42 -0.96 -3.41
N VAL A 314 18.57 0.08 -3.31
CA VAL A 314 18.21 0.68 -2.02
C VAL A 314 17.41 -0.31 -1.16
N ALA A 315 16.45 -1.03 -1.75
CA ALA A 315 15.69 -2.07 -1.06
C ALA A 315 16.60 -3.20 -0.55
N ILE A 316 17.51 -3.71 -1.38
CA ILE A 316 18.48 -4.76 -1.00
C ILE A 316 19.41 -4.27 0.11
N LYS A 317 19.88 -3.03 0.04
CA LYS A 317 20.69 -2.44 1.11
C LYS A 317 19.92 -2.41 2.43
N TRP A 318 18.66 -1.92 2.40
CA TRP A 318 17.80 -1.90 3.58
C TRP A 318 17.59 -3.29 4.18
N PHE A 319 17.42 -4.33 3.35
CA PHE A 319 17.34 -5.72 3.81
C PHE A 319 18.60 -6.15 4.55
N LYS A 320 19.79 -5.84 3.99
CA LYS A 320 21.07 -6.18 4.62
C LYS A 320 21.27 -5.44 5.94
N ASP A 321 20.93 -4.14 5.98
CA ASP A 321 21.06 -3.29 7.17
C ASP A 321 20.11 -3.71 8.32
N ASN A 322 18.98 -4.38 7.99
CA ASN A 322 17.94 -4.78 8.95
C ASN A 322 17.74 -6.32 9.01
N TRP A 323 18.74 -7.09 8.58
CA TRP A 323 18.58 -8.53 8.36
C TRP A 323 18.04 -9.27 9.57
N ASP A 324 18.58 -9.03 10.76
CA ASP A 324 18.19 -9.73 12.00
C ASP A 324 16.70 -9.51 12.34
N ASN A 325 16.20 -8.30 12.12
CA ASN A 325 14.79 -7.98 12.32
C ASN A 325 13.91 -8.64 11.25
N ILE A 326 14.36 -8.62 9.99
CA ILE A 326 13.64 -9.19 8.86
C ILE A 326 13.58 -10.71 8.99
N GLU A 327 14.68 -11.39 9.30
CA GLU A 327 14.73 -12.84 9.42
C GLU A 327 13.83 -13.36 10.55
N ARG A 328 13.78 -12.64 11.68
CA ARG A 328 12.88 -12.96 12.80
C ARG A 328 11.40 -12.73 12.48
N ALA A 329 11.10 -11.75 11.64
CA ALA A 329 9.74 -11.37 11.31
C ALA A 329 9.17 -12.09 10.08
N ALA A 330 10.04 -12.63 9.21
CA ALA A 330 9.64 -13.32 7.99
C ALA A 330 8.89 -14.62 8.31
N SER A 331 7.63 -14.72 7.84
CA SER A 331 6.81 -15.92 7.98
C SER A 331 6.27 -16.35 6.62
N PHE A 332 6.49 -17.64 6.28
CA PHE A 332 6.06 -18.24 5.03
C PHE A 332 5.12 -19.44 5.27
N GLU A 333 4.61 -19.59 6.48
CA GLU A 333 3.65 -20.64 6.79
C GLU A 333 2.34 -20.42 6.02
N PRO A 334 1.77 -21.47 5.43
CA PRO A 334 0.48 -21.40 4.75
C PRO A 334 -0.61 -21.06 5.77
N GLY A 335 -1.45 -20.09 5.42
CA GLY A 335 -2.61 -19.74 6.23
C GLY A 335 -3.63 -20.88 6.29
N VAL A 336 -4.42 -20.88 7.36
CA VAL A 336 -5.58 -21.76 7.51
C VAL A 336 -6.69 -21.28 6.57
N SER A 337 -7.32 -22.20 5.84
CA SER A 337 -8.21 -21.87 4.76
C SER A 337 -9.62 -21.43 5.19
N SER A 338 -10.25 -20.57 4.39
CA SER A 338 -11.68 -20.32 4.45
C SER A 338 -12.50 -21.58 4.17
N ALA A 339 -13.78 -21.58 4.54
CA ALA A 339 -14.71 -22.71 4.31
C ALA A 339 -14.80 -23.19 2.85
N VAL A 340 -14.41 -22.36 1.88
CA VAL A 340 -14.47 -22.68 0.44
C VAL A 340 -13.13 -23.12 -0.17
N ARG A 341 -12.05 -23.15 0.59
CA ARG A 341 -10.69 -23.45 0.07
C ARG A 341 -10.52 -24.89 -0.42
N ASN A 342 -11.27 -25.82 0.13
CA ASN A 342 -11.19 -27.24 -0.17
C ASN A 342 -12.20 -27.71 -1.23
N LYS A 343 -12.82 -26.78 -1.97
CA LYS A 343 -13.71 -27.08 -3.09
C LYS A 343 -13.02 -26.90 -4.46
#